data_29f1b24f1f348146b5388bd0edf381b6
#
_entry.id   29f1b24f1f348146b5388bd0edf381b6
#
_cell.length_a   1.000
_cell.length_b   1.000
_cell.length_c   1.000
_cell.angle_alpha   90.00
_cell.angle_beta   90.00
_cell.angle_gamma   90.00
#
_symmetry.space_group_name_H-M   'P 1'
#
loop_
_entity.id
_entity.type
_entity.pdbx_description
1 polymer ?
#
loop_
_entity_poly.entity_id
_entity_poly.type
_entity_poly.pdbx_seq_one_letter_code
_entity_poly.pdbx_strand_id
1 'polypeptide(L)'
;MKTIYIAGPMTGLVGFNHKAFDFSAEYFRDQGWNVINPVDLDIESGGPCIRSLPSGTDWNKMPDGLIKDEVIRRDVDAVMKADAIALLIGWGNSMGARAEASLARWRGLDVFYANVDFPAR
;
A
#
# COMPACT_ATOMS: atom_id res chain seq x y z
N MET A 1 -10.31 -12.15 -13.17
CA MET A 1 -9.32 -12.11 -12.07
C MET A 1 -9.68 -10.96 -11.14
N LYS A 2 -9.80 -11.25 -9.87
CA LYS A 2 -10.08 -10.21 -8.87
C LYS A 2 -8.84 -9.40 -8.54
N THR A 3 -9.04 -8.14 -8.20
CA THR A 3 -7.98 -7.19 -7.86
C THR A 3 -8.00 -6.86 -6.37
N ILE A 4 -6.84 -6.90 -5.74
CA ILE A 4 -6.66 -6.50 -4.35
C ILE A 4 -5.68 -5.33 -4.24
N TYR A 5 -6.05 -4.33 -3.43
CA TYR A 5 -5.21 -3.18 -3.10
C TYR A 5 -4.58 -3.40 -1.73
N ILE A 6 -3.28 -3.14 -1.61
CA ILE A 6 -2.56 -3.28 -0.33
C ILE A 6 -2.47 -1.91 0.34
N ALA A 7 -2.94 -1.81 1.58
CA ALA A 7 -2.89 -0.60 2.38
C ALA A 7 -2.12 -0.82 3.68
N GLY A 8 -1.30 0.14 4.06
CA GLY A 8 -0.51 0.05 5.29
C GLY A 8 0.35 1.29 5.51
N PRO A 9 1.06 1.35 6.63
CA PRO A 9 1.92 2.48 6.95
C PRO A 9 3.17 2.48 6.06
N MET A 10 3.58 3.67 5.61
CA MET A 10 4.80 3.88 4.84
C MET A 10 5.67 4.96 5.48
N THR A 11 5.14 6.16 5.68
CA THR A 11 5.87 7.30 6.24
C THR A 11 6.35 7.00 7.65
N GLY A 12 7.61 7.31 7.93
CA GLY A 12 8.24 7.11 9.23
C GLY A 12 8.82 5.72 9.45
N LEU A 13 8.60 4.79 8.54
CA LEU A 13 9.15 3.43 8.62
C LEU A 13 10.34 3.27 7.66
N VAL A 14 11.33 2.51 8.07
CA VAL A 14 12.53 2.25 7.27
C VAL A 14 12.13 1.69 5.90
N GLY A 15 12.70 2.26 4.84
CA GLY A 15 12.40 1.88 3.47
C GLY A 15 10.94 2.15 3.07
N PHE A 16 10.26 3.07 3.78
CA PHE A 16 8.83 3.31 3.61
C PHE A 16 8.01 2.01 3.69
N ASN A 17 8.50 1.06 4.48
CA ASN A 17 7.84 -0.23 4.71
C ASN A 17 7.69 -1.10 3.44
N HIS A 18 8.49 -0.86 2.41
CA HIS A 18 8.32 -1.57 1.13
C HIS A 18 8.40 -3.09 1.27
N LYS A 19 9.20 -3.61 2.21
CA LYS A 19 9.33 -5.06 2.40
C LYS A 19 8.01 -5.71 2.81
N ALA A 20 7.24 -5.07 3.69
CA ALA A 20 5.92 -5.57 4.09
C ALA A 20 4.93 -5.55 2.93
N PHE A 21 4.92 -4.46 2.15
CA PHE A 21 4.09 -4.36 0.95
C PHE A 21 4.45 -5.43 -0.08
N ASP A 22 5.73 -5.58 -0.37
CA ASP A 22 6.22 -6.53 -1.39
C ASP A 22 5.96 -7.98 -0.97
N PHE A 23 6.15 -8.31 0.30
CA PHE A 23 5.87 -9.64 0.82
C PHE A 23 4.39 -10.02 0.64
N SER A 24 3.50 -9.10 0.99
CA SER A 24 2.06 -9.32 0.85
C SER A 24 1.63 -9.35 -0.61
N ALA A 25 2.23 -8.50 -1.46
CA ALA A 25 1.95 -8.51 -2.89
C ALA A 25 2.30 -9.86 -3.52
N GLU A 26 3.45 -10.42 -3.17
CA GLU A 26 3.87 -11.75 -3.64
C GLU A 26 2.90 -12.83 -3.18
N TYR A 27 2.49 -12.80 -1.91
CA TYR A 27 1.53 -13.75 -1.37
C TYR A 27 0.22 -13.75 -2.18
N PHE A 28 -0.37 -12.58 -2.40
CA PHE A 28 -1.65 -12.49 -3.11
C PHE A 28 -1.52 -12.83 -4.60
N ARG A 29 -0.41 -12.47 -5.24
CA ARG A 29 -0.14 -12.90 -6.63
C ARG A 29 -0.09 -14.43 -6.73
N ASP A 30 0.56 -15.09 -5.77
CA ASP A 30 0.64 -16.55 -5.73
C ASP A 30 -0.74 -17.19 -5.50
N GLN A 31 -1.67 -16.47 -4.87
CA GLN A 31 -3.07 -16.90 -4.69
C GLN A 31 -3.96 -16.57 -5.91
N GLY A 32 -3.40 -16.01 -6.96
CA GLY A 32 -4.13 -15.71 -8.19
C GLY A 32 -4.77 -14.32 -8.26
N TRP A 33 -4.45 -13.43 -7.34
CA TRP A 33 -4.95 -12.06 -7.37
C TRP A 33 -4.16 -11.18 -8.33
N ASN A 34 -4.85 -10.23 -8.96
CA ASN A 34 -4.21 -9.06 -9.54
C ASN A 34 -3.95 -8.07 -8.39
N VAL A 35 -2.71 -7.69 -8.15
CA VAL A 35 -2.32 -6.90 -6.98
C VAL A 35 -1.97 -5.47 -7.36
N ILE A 36 -2.55 -4.51 -6.65
CA ILE A 36 -2.14 -3.11 -6.71
C ILE A 36 -1.30 -2.83 -5.47
N ASN A 37 0.01 -2.62 -5.68
CA ASN A 37 0.97 -2.32 -4.64
C ASN A 37 1.36 -0.84 -4.72
N PRO A 38 1.05 -0.01 -3.70
CA PRO A 38 1.40 1.41 -3.69
C PRO A 38 2.89 1.70 -3.91
N VAL A 39 3.78 0.79 -3.53
CA VAL A 39 5.22 0.92 -3.80
C VAL A 39 5.50 1.01 -5.30
N ASP A 40 4.87 0.15 -6.08
CA ASP A 40 4.98 0.18 -7.54
C ASP A 40 4.39 1.46 -8.12
N LEU A 41 3.23 1.89 -7.58
CA LEU A 41 2.57 3.12 -8.03
C LEU A 41 3.44 4.35 -7.75
N ASP A 42 4.12 4.42 -6.62
CA ASP A 42 5.03 5.53 -6.30
C ASP A 42 6.16 5.63 -7.31
N ILE A 43 6.77 4.50 -7.66
CA ILE A 43 7.85 4.45 -8.66
C ILE A 43 7.33 4.86 -10.04
N GLU A 44 6.19 4.35 -10.44
CA GLU A 44 5.55 4.66 -11.74
C GLU A 44 5.13 6.13 -11.82
N SER A 45 4.81 6.77 -10.69
CA SER A 45 4.39 8.17 -10.62
C SER A 45 5.56 9.16 -10.63
N GLY A 46 6.79 8.69 -10.81
CA GLY A 46 7.99 9.53 -10.90
C GLY A 46 8.79 9.66 -9.61
N GLY A 47 8.42 8.90 -8.57
CA GLY A 47 9.21 8.80 -7.35
C GLY A 47 10.50 7.99 -7.58
N PRO A 48 11.44 8.05 -6.63
CA PRO A 48 12.65 7.24 -6.70
C PRO A 48 12.32 5.76 -6.53
N CYS A 49 13.25 4.88 -6.90
CA CYS A 49 13.13 3.47 -6.55
C CYS A 49 13.32 3.30 -5.05
N ILE A 50 12.22 3.31 -4.29
CA ILE A 50 12.28 3.28 -2.82
C ILE A 50 12.88 2.00 -2.27
N ARG A 51 12.90 0.92 -3.06
CA ARG A 51 13.56 -0.34 -2.69
C ARG A 51 15.08 -0.21 -2.62
N SER A 52 15.66 0.81 -3.27
CA SER A 52 17.10 1.03 -3.38
C SER A 52 17.57 2.29 -2.66
N LEU A 53 16.72 2.97 -1.91
CA LEU A 53 17.09 4.19 -1.19
C LEU A 53 18.10 3.88 -0.07
N PRO A 54 19.09 4.77 0.16
CA PRO A 54 20.07 4.60 1.24
C PRO A 54 19.42 4.52 2.62
N SER A 55 20.02 3.80 3.55
CA SER A 55 19.53 3.67 4.92
C SER A 55 19.44 5.00 5.68
N GLY A 56 20.23 6.01 5.28
CA GLY A 56 20.19 7.36 5.86
C GLY A 56 19.11 8.26 5.28
N THR A 57 18.23 7.76 4.42
CA THR A 57 17.11 8.52 3.87
C THR A 57 16.18 8.97 4.99
N ASP A 58 15.63 10.19 4.85
CA ASP A 58 14.58 10.66 5.76
C ASP A 58 13.24 9.99 5.44
N TRP A 59 12.89 8.98 6.24
CA TRP A 59 11.64 8.22 6.06
C TRP A 59 10.38 8.96 6.55
N ASN A 60 10.55 10.15 7.16
CA ASN A 60 9.44 10.92 7.73
C ASN A 60 8.79 11.88 6.73
N LYS A 61 9.33 11.99 5.53
CA LYS A 61 8.76 12.84 4.49
C LYS A 61 8.53 12.04 3.20
N MET A 62 7.60 12.53 2.39
CA MET A 62 7.33 11.95 1.09
C MET A 62 8.59 12.02 0.20
N PRO A 63 8.91 10.95 -0.56
CA PRO A 63 10.03 10.97 -1.49
C PRO A 63 9.94 12.12 -2.50
N ASP A 64 11.10 12.65 -2.90
CA ASP A 64 11.17 13.68 -3.94
C ASP A 64 10.54 13.15 -5.24
N GLY A 65 9.89 14.04 -5.99
CA GLY A 65 9.23 13.71 -7.23
C GLY A 65 7.78 13.25 -7.08
N LEU A 66 7.29 13.07 -5.85
CA LEU A 66 5.88 12.77 -5.58
C LEU A 66 5.16 14.01 -5.10
N ILE A 67 3.92 14.21 -5.55
CA ILE A 67 3.03 15.29 -5.14
C ILE A 67 1.88 14.67 -4.35
N LYS A 68 1.70 15.11 -3.10
CA LYS A 68 0.79 14.49 -2.13
C LYS A 68 -0.63 14.32 -2.67
N ASP A 69 -1.22 15.37 -3.22
CA ASP A 69 -2.60 15.31 -3.71
C ASP A 69 -2.76 14.37 -4.90
N GLU A 70 -1.74 14.28 -5.75
CA GLU A 70 -1.74 13.32 -6.86
C GLU A 70 -1.63 11.88 -6.36
N VAL A 71 -0.80 11.64 -5.35
CA VAL A 71 -0.68 10.33 -4.70
C VAL A 71 -2.01 9.92 -4.07
N ILE A 72 -2.67 10.83 -3.36
CA ILE A 72 -3.98 10.57 -2.76
C ILE A 72 -5.00 10.19 -3.83
N ARG A 73 -5.12 10.96 -4.91
CA ARG A 73 -6.06 10.67 -6.00
C ARG A 73 -5.78 9.32 -6.64
N ARG A 74 -4.52 9.04 -6.91
CA ARG A 74 -4.07 7.77 -7.48
C ARG A 74 -4.47 6.58 -6.59
N ASP A 75 -4.23 6.69 -5.29
CA ASP A 75 -4.53 5.61 -4.34
C ASP A 75 -6.03 5.44 -4.15
N VAL A 76 -6.79 6.54 -4.08
CA VAL A 76 -8.26 6.50 -4.03
C VAL A 76 -8.81 5.81 -5.29
N ASP A 77 -8.31 6.16 -6.47
CA ASP A 77 -8.71 5.52 -7.73
C ASP A 77 -8.40 4.02 -7.72
N ALA A 78 -7.27 3.62 -7.16
CA ALA A 78 -6.90 2.22 -7.04
C ALA A 78 -7.87 1.45 -6.14
N VAL A 79 -8.26 2.01 -5.00
CA VAL A 79 -9.28 1.41 -4.12
C VAL A 79 -10.63 1.34 -4.82
N MET A 80 -10.95 2.35 -5.64
CA MET A 80 -12.21 2.36 -6.42
C MET A 80 -12.26 1.27 -7.50
N LYS A 81 -11.13 0.79 -7.96
CA LYS A 81 -11.05 -0.29 -8.96
C LYS A 81 -10.90 -1.68 -8.34
N ALA A 82 -10.57 -1.76 -7.06
CA ALA A 82 -10.29 -3.02 -6.40
C ALA A 82 -11.57 -3.77 -6.02
N ASP A 83 -11.43 -5.07 -5.85
CA ASP A 83 -12.48 -5.98 -5.35
C ASP A 83 -12.27 -6.27 -3.86
N ALA A 84 -11.05 -6.08 -3.38
CA ALA A 84 -10.65 -6.36 -2.00
C ALA A 84 -9.54 -5.40 -1.56
N ILE A 85 -9.36 -5.30 -0.25
CA ILE A 85 -8.24 -4.56 0.36
C ILE A 85 -7.53 -5.45 1.37
N ALA A 86 -6.20 -5.42 1.36
CA ALA A 86 -5.36 -6.08 2.37
C ALA A 86 -4.75 -5.03 3.29
N LEU A 87 -5.01 -5.14 4.58
CA LEU A 87 -4.55 -4.21 5.59
C LEU A 87 -3.32 -4.78 6.31
N LEU A 88 -2.18 -4.13 6.12
CA LEU A 88 -0.91 -4.53 6.73
C LEU A 88 -0.86 -4.23 8.23
N ILE A 89 0.09 -4.82 8.93
CA ILE A 89 0.35 -4.53 10.34
C ILE A 89 0.60 -3.02 10.50
N GLY A 90 -0.05 -2.41 11.48
CA GLY A 90 0.10 -0.98 11.75
C GLY A 90 -0.78 -0.07 10.90
N TRP A 91 -1.66 -0.61 10.06
CA TRP A 91 -2.54 0.21 9.21
C TRP A 91 -3.36 1.22 10.01
N GLY A 92 -3.77 0.88 11.23
CA GLY A 92 -4.56 1.76 12.11
C GLY A 92 -3.81 3.00 12.59
N ASN A 93 -2.49 3.03 12.47
CA ASN A 93 -1.65 4.18 12.83
C ASN A 93 -1.32 5.07 11.62
N SER A 94 -1.79 4.73 10.45
CA SER A 94 -1.59 5.49 9.21
C SER A 94 -2.87 6.17 8.79
N MET A 95 -2.85 7.49 8.67
CA MET A 95 -4.03 8.25 8.22
C MET A 95 -4.47 7.80 6.82
N GLY A 96 -3.53 7.64 5.89
CA GLY A 96 -3.82 7.19 4.54
C GLY A 96 -4.43 5.79 4.52
N ALA A 97 -3.83 4.84 5.23
CA ALA A 97 -4.34 3.48 5.30
C ALA A 97 -5.73 3.41 5.94
N ARG A 98 -5.98 4.22 6.98
CA ARG A 98 -7.32 4.30 7.58
C ARG A 98 -8.36 4.86 6.62
N ALA A 99 -8.01 5.89 5.86
CA ALA A 99 -8.90 6.46 4.85
C ALA A 99 -9.23 5.44 3.76
N GLU A 100 -8.23 4.73 3.29
CA GLU A 100 -8.40 3.68 2.27
C GLU A 100 -9.24 2.52 2.80
N ALA A 101 -9.03 2.10 4.04
CA ALA A 101 -9.84 1.07 4.69
C ALA A 101 -11.31 1.51 4.83
N SER A 102 -11.54 2.78 5.21
CA SER A 102 -12.89 3.33 5.32
C SER A 102 -13.59 3.37 3.97
N LEU A 103 -12.89 3.79 2.92
CA LEU A 103 -13.43 3.81 1.56
C LEU A 103 -13.76 2.39 1.09
N ALA A 104 -12.87 1.44 1.32
CA ALA A 104 -13.09 0.05 0.98
C ALA A 104 -14.33 -0.54 1.67
N ARG A 105 -14.50 -0.26 2.96
CA ARG A 105 -15.68 -0.69 3.70
C ARG A 105 -16.96 -0.04 3.17
N TRP A 106 -16.91 1.25 2.86
CA TRP A 106 -18.02 1.97 2.27
C TRP A 106 -18.43 1.38 0.92
N ARG A 107 -17.46 1.00 0.11
CA ARG A 107 -17.71 0.30 -1.16
C ARG A 107 -18.16 -1.15 -0.99
N GLY A 108 -18.07 -1.72 0.20
CA GLY A 108 -18.42 -3.12 0.43
C GLY A 108 -17.38 -4.13 -0.07
N LEU A 109 -16.10 -3.72 -0.16
CA LEU A 109 -15.03 -4.62 -0.56
C LEU A 109 -14.77 -5.67 0.52
N ASP A 110 -14.26 -6.83 0.11
CA ASP A 110 -13.70 -7.81 1.03
C ASP A 110 -12.44 -7.22 1.72
N VAL A 111 -12.35 -7.37 3.04
CA VAL A 111 -11.23 -6.85 3.82
C VAL A 111 -10.44 -8.00 4.41
N PHE A 112 -9.15 -8.03 4.13
CA PHE A 112 -8.21 -9.02 4.65
C PHE A 112 -7.26 -8.35 5.65
N TYR A 113 -7.11 -8.94 6.83
CA TYR A 113 -6.25 -8.42 7.90
C TYR A 113 -4.97 -9.24 8.03
N ALA A 114 -3.83 -8.54 8.10
CA ALA A 114 -2.53 -9.16 8.29
C ALA A 114 -2.51 -10.06 9.54
N ASN A 115 -1.92 -11.25 9.38
CA ASN A 115 -1.80 -12.29 10.43
C ASN A 115 -3.13 -12.81 10.99
N VAL A 116 -4.24 -12.48 10.34
CA VAL A 116 -5.55 -13.06 10.58
C VAL A 116 -6.01 -13.80 9.32
N ASP A 117 -6.03 -13.09 8.19
CA ASP A 117 -6.52 -13.60 6.92
C ASP A 117 -5.39 -13.95 5.94
N PHE A 118 -4.20 -13.42 6.15
CA PHE A 118 -3.01 -13.70 5.34
C PHE A 118 -1.74 -13.49 6.16
N PRO A 119 -0.63 -14.19 5.82
CA PRO A 119 0.64 -13.99 6.52
C PRO A 119 1.23 -12.62 6.16
N ALA A 120 1.80 -11.93 7.14
CA ALA A 120 2.44 -10.64 6.94
C ALA A 120 3.74 -10.53 7.74
N ARG A 121 4.59 -9.63 7.31
CA ARG A 121 5.83 -9.27 8.03
C ARG A 121 5.75 -7.88 8.60
#